data_af81ee31ca22a649b2b0bbe3a75729fe
#
_entry.id   af81ee31ca22a649b2b0bbe3a75729fe
#
_cell.length_a   1.000
_cell.length_b   1.000
_cell.length_c   1.000
_cell.angle_alpha   90.00
_cell.angle_beta   90.00
_cell.angle_gamma   90.00
#
_symmetry.space_group_name_H-M   'P 1'
#
loop_
_entity.id
_entity.type
_entity.pdbx_description
1 polymer ?
#
loop_
_entity_poly.entity_id
_entity_poly.type
_entity_poly.pdbx_seq_one_letter_code
_entity_poly.pdbx_strand_id
1 'polypeptide(L)'
;MGTIDFAPLWITLKTGIVASVFSFFIGIAFAELVINTKGRVRAFWDGLLTLPMVLPPTVAGYILLRIFSTRRPFGSFLSNSMGIQVVHTWLGCVVAATIIALPLMYRNARAAFEQIDENVIYAARTLGISEWKVFWKIRLPMAKPGIISGVTLAFARAIGEYGATSMLAGNIAGKTSTISQQIAMVIQSGDYATAGFWCIVIIAISFACLVSINMICGKSKGIKRKRKNNGAHSKNKKTVG
;
A
#
# COMPACT_ATOMS: atom_id res chain seq x y z
N MET A 1 -25.83 27.65 5.38
CA MET A 1 -25.12 26.36 5.27
C MET A 1 -24.67 26.26 3.83
N GLY A 2 -23.36 26.42 3.55
CA GLY A 2 -22.83 26.23 2.21
C GLY A 2 -23.00 24.77 1.80
N THR A 3 -23.24 24.53 0.54
CA THR A 3 -23.29 23.16 -0.03
C THR A 3 -21.97 22.46 0.23
N ILE A 4 -22.00 21.34 0.96
CA ILE A 4 -20.79 20.53 1.21
C ILE A 4 -20.34 19.96 -0.12
N ASP A 5 -19.14 20.35 -0.57
CA ASP A 5 -18.52 19.79 -1.77
C ASP A 5 -17.94 18.39 -1.45
N PHE A 6 -18.42 17.36 -2.14
CA PHE A 6 -17.92 15.99 -1.97
C PHE A 6 -16.70 15.65 -2.82
N ALA A 7 -16.13 16.62 -3.54
CA ALA A 7 -14.91 16.40 -4.30
C ALA A 7 -13.74 15.84 -3.46
N PRO A 8 -13.49 16.29 -2.21
CA PRO A 8 -12.44 15.73 -1.36
C PRO A 8 -12.59 14.24 -1.08
N LEU A 9 -13.82 13.75 -0.93
CA LEU A 9 -14.13 12.32 -0.75
C LEU A 9 -13.69 11.52 -1.97
N TRP A 10 -14.11 11.95 -3.15
CA TRP A 10 -13.79 11.28 -4.40
C TRP A 10 -12.28 11.27 -4.69
N ILE A 11 -11.62 12.41 -4.47
CA ILE A 11 -10.17 12.54 -4.64
C ILE A 11 -9.43 11.59 -3.68
N THR A 12 -9.84 11.51 -2.42
CA THR A 12 -9.24 10.63 -1.42
C THR A 12 -9.38 9.16 -1.81
N LEU A 13 -10.58 8.71 -2.14
CA LEU A 13 -10.84 7.31 -2.51
C LEU A 13 -10.09 6.92 -3.78
N LYS A 14 -10.18 7.74 -4.83
CA LYS A 14 -9.46 7.51 -6.08
C LYS A 14 -7.95 7.45 -5.87
N THR A 15 -7.38 8.39 -5.09
CA THR A 15 -5.95 8.41 -4.77
C THR A 15 -5.56 7.18 -3.96
N GLY A 16 -6.30 6.83 -2.92
CA GLY A 16 -6.03 5.67 -2.06
C GLY A 16 -6.05 4.35 -2.83
N ILE A 17 -7.04 4.15 -3.71
CA ILE A 17 -7.13 2.94 -4.54
C ILE A 17 -5.95 2.86 -5.49
N VAL A 18 -5.67 3.92 -6.27
CA VAL A 18 -4.61 3.91 -7.27
C VAL A 18 -3.23 3.80 -6.61
N ALA A 19 -2.99 4.52 -5.52
CA ALA A 19 -1.74 4.40 -4.75
C ALA A 19 -1.54 2.99 -4.19
N SER A 20 -2.60 2.34 -3.73
CA SER A 20 -2.53 0.96 -3.23
C SER A 20 -2.22 -0.04 -4.32
N VAL A 21 -2.76 0.14 -5.53
CA VAL A 21 -2.44 -0.69 -6.70
C VAL A 21 -0.96 -0.55 -7.07
N PHE A 22 -0.44 0.68 -7.14
CA PHE A 22 0.99 0.87 -7.39
C PHE A 22 1.87 0.31 -6.28
N SER A 23 1.52 0.56 -5.02
CA SER A 23 2.24 0.01 -3.86
C SER A 23 2.23 -1.53 -3.85
N PHE A 24 1.12 -2.15 -4.27
CA PHE A 24 1.00 -3.60 -4.39
C PHE A 24 2.02 -4.17 -5.38
N PHE A 25 2.02 -3.69 -6.62
CA PHE A 25 2.93 -4.23 -7.64
C PHE A 25 4.39 -3.92 -7.32
N ILE A 26 4.69 -2.68 -6.95
CA ILE A 26 6.06 -2.25 -6.62
C ILE A 26 6.54 -2.97 -5.36
N GLY A 27 5.72 -3.06 -4.31
CA GLY A 27 6.06 -3.71 -3.05
C GLY A 27 6.33 -5.20 -3.19
N ILE A 28 5.51 -5.93 -3.98
CA ILE A 28 5.74 -7.35 -4.27
C ILE A 28 7.00 -7.54 -5.09
N ALA A 29 7.21 -6.74 -6.14
CA ALA A 29 8.40 -6.83 -6.98
C ALA A 29 9.68 -6.62 -6.17
N PHE A 30 9.74 -5.59 -5.35
CA PHE A 30 10.88 -5.34 -4.47
C PHE A 30 11.02 -6.41 -3.37
N ALA A 31 9.94 -6.93 -2.81
CA ALA A 31 10.01 -8.03 -1.84
C ALA A 31 10.66 -9.27 -2.45
N GLU A 32 10.28 -9.65 -3.68
CA GLU A 32 10.89 -10.78 -4.40
C GLU A 32 12.35 -10.51 -4.77
N LEU A 33 12.67 -9.30 -5.22
CA LEU A 33 14.05 -8.94 -5.55
C LEU A 33 14.96 -8.98 -4.32
N VAL A 34 14.52 -8.38 -3.21
CA VAL A 34 15.33 -8.26 -1.99
C VAL A 34 15.53 -9.60 -1.29
N ILE A 35 14.54 -10.50 -1.31
CA ILE A 35 14.67 -11.83 -0.70
C ILE A 35 15.76 -12.67 -1.39
N ASN A 36 15.99 -12.44 -2.67
CA ASN A 36 17.02 -13.12 -3.45
C ASN A 36 18.40 -12.46 -3.31
N THR A 37 18.52 -11.31 -2.62
CA THR A 37 19.80 -10.65 -2.33
C THR A 37 20.35 -11.09 -0.98
N LYS A 38 21.68 -10.93 -0.76
CA LYS A 38 22.36 -11.35 0.48
C LYS A 38 23.21 -10.22 1.06
N GLY A 39 23.48 -10.34 2.36
CA GLY A 39 24.44 -9.51 3.06
C GLY A 39 24.12 -7.99 3.01
N ARG A 40 25.15 -7.18 2.73
CA ARG A 40 25.05 -5.71 2.75
C ARG A 40 24.07 -5.13 1.72
N VAL A 41 23.95 -5.78 0.57
CA VAL A 41 23.04 -5.34 -0.50
C VAL A 41 21.58 -5.45 -0.03
N ARG A 42 21.25 -6.55 0.63
CA ARG A 42 19.92 -6.75 1.23
C ARG A 42 19.63 -5.67 2.27
N ALA A 43 20.56 -5.42 3.20
CA ALA A 43 20.39 -4.40 4.23
C ALA A 43 20.21 -2.99 3.64
N PHE A 44 20.94 -2.67 2.58
CA PHE A 44 20.79 -1.39 1.88
C PHE A 44 19.41 -1.19 1.28
N TRP A 45 18.91 -2.18 0.51
CA TRP A 45 17.57 -2.12 -0.09
C TRP A 45 16.46 -2.08 0.96
N ASP A 46 16.59 -2.85 2.05
CA ASP A 46 15.67 -2.80 3.17
C ASP A 46 15.60 -1.41 3.80
N GLY A 47 16.75 -0.82 4.07
CA GLY A 47 16.82 0.54 4.59
C GLY A 47 16.17 1.55 3.65
N LEU A 48 16.52 1.50 2.35
CA LEU A 48 16.00 2.41 1.34
C LEU A 48 14.47 2.31 1.18
N LEU A 49 13.95 1.09 1.09
CA LEU A 49 12.52 0.85 0.88
C LEU A 49 11.69 1.14 2.13
N THR A 50 12.29 1.08 3.32
CA THR A 50 11.61 1.42 4.58
C THR A 50 11.83 2.86 5.02
N LEU A 51 12.75 3.57 4.40
CA LEU A 51 13.09 4.96 4.74
C LEU A 51 11.87 5.90 4.78
N PRO A 52 10.92 5.86 3.83
CA PRO A 52 9.74 6.74 3.86
C PRO A 52 8.85 6.55 5.10
N MET A 53 8.94 5.42 5.78
CA MET A 53 8.17 5.15 7.00
C MET A 53 8.78 5.86 8.23
N VAL A 54 10.09 6.09 8.21
CA VAL A 54 10.83 6.74 9.32
C VAL A 54 10.87 8.25 9.15
N LEU A 55 10.90 8.72 7.90
CA LEU A 55 10.92 10.15 7.62
C LEU A 55 9.58 10.81 7.95
N PRO A 56 9.58 12.04 8.49
CA PRO A 56 8.36 12.84 8.52
C PRO A 56 7.76 12.95 7.11
N PRO A 57 6.44 12.77 6.94
CA PRO A 57 5.80 12.80 5.61
C PRO A 57 6.07 14.08 4.82
N THR A 58 6.21 15.22 5.51
CA THR A 58 6.56 16.51 4.91
C THR A 58 7.96 16.51 4.30
N VAL A 59 8.93 15.83 4.95
CA VAL A 59 10.29 15.69 4.43
C VAL A 59 10.28 14.82 3.17
N ALA A 60 9.59 13.68 3.21
CA ALA A 60 9.42 12.84 2.03
C ALA A 60 8.75 13.61 0.88
N GLY A 61 7.70 14.38 1.17
CA GLY A 61 7.02 15.25 0.20
C GLY A 61 7.93 16.32 -0.39
N TYR A 62 8.78 16.96 0.41
CA TYR A 62 9.76 17.92 -0.09
C TYR A 62 10.79 17.27 -1.02
N ILE A 63 11.29 16.09 -0.68
CA ILE A 63 12.21 15.36 -1.56
C ILE A 63 11.54 15.04 -2.89
N LEU A 64 10.30 14.55 -2.87
CA LEU A 64 9.52 14.27 -4.07
C LEU A 64 9.29 15.54 -4.89
N LEU A 65 8.94 16.66 -4.24
CA LEU A 65 8.79 17.96 -4.91
C LEU A 65 10.08 18.36 -5.63
N ARG A 66 11.24 18.16 -5.00
CA ARG A 66 12.56 18.46 -5.61
C ARG A 66 12.85 17.55 -6.79
N ILE A 67 12.48 16.28 -6.75
CA ILE A 67 12.70 15.32 -7.84
C ILE A 67 11.78 15.63 -9.03
N PHE A 68 10.49 15.85 -8.79
CA PHE A 68 9.47 16.01 -9.83
C PHE A 68 9.27 17.47 -10.31
N SER A 69 9.96 18.44 -9.70
CA SER A 69 9.89 19.84 -10.13
C SER A 69 10.34 20.00 -11.58
N THR A 70 9.57 20.73 -12.36
CA THR A 70 9.89 21.06 -13.77
C THR A 70 11.18 21.88 -13.92
N ARG A 71 11.69 22.47 -12.83
CA ARG A 71 13.00 23.15 -12.78
C ARG A 71 14.18 22.19 -12.60
N ARG A 72 13.94 20.88 -12.48
CA ARG A 72 14.98 19.85 -12.31
C ARG A 72 14.98 18.90 -13.50
N PRO A 73 16.15 18.28 -13.82
CA PRO A 73 16.29 17.46 -15.03
C PRO A 73 15.22 16.39 -15.19
N PHE A 74 14.92 15.67 -14.11
CA PHE A 74 13.93 14.59 -14.15
C PHE A 74 12.50 15.09 -14.37
N GLY A 75 12.06 16.10 -13.60
CA GLY A 75 10.73 16.69 -13.77
C GLY A 75 10.56 17.43 -15.10
N SER A 76 11.62 18.11 -15.59
CA SER A 76 11.64 18.72 -16.91
C SER A 76 11.53 17.67 -18.03
N PHE A 77 12.25 16.56 -17.92
CA PHE A 77 12.15 15.46 -18.86
C PHE A 77 10.72 14.87 -18.91
N LEU A 78 10.10 14.60 -17.76
CA LEU A 78 8.73 14.12 -17.70
C LEU A 78 7.74 15.10 -18.36
N SER A 79 7.87 16.38 -18.04
CA SER A 79 6.97 17.41 -18.55
C SER A 79 7.16 17.67 -20.05
N ASN A 80 8.40 17.78 -20.51
CA ASN A 80 8.69 18.17 -21.90
C ASN A 80 8.64 16.99 -22.88
N SER A 81 9.07 15.79 -22.45
CA SER A 81 9.14 14.64 -23.35
C SER A 81 7.89 13.76 -23.29
N MET A 82 7.23 13.68 -22.13
CA MET A 82 6.07 12.82 -21.93
C MET A 82 4.76 13.60 -21.69
N GLY A 83 4.81 14.93 -21.57
CA GLY A 83 3.64 15.75 -21.24
C GLY A 83 3.07 15.50 -19.83
N ILE A 84 3.83 14.82 -18.95
CA ILE A 84 3.37 14.41 -17.62
C ILE A 84 3.83 15.43 -16.58
N GLN A 85 2.88 16.13 -15.99
CA GLN A 85 3.12 17.03 -14.87
C GLN A 85 2.65 16.39 -13.57
N VAL A 86 3.56 16.20 -12.61
CA VAL A 86 3.29 15.58 -11.31
C VAL A 86 2.99 16.64 -10.26
N VAL A 87 3.79 17.71 -10.20
CA VAL A 87 3.67 18.78 -9.21
C VAL A 87 2.37 19.55 -9.42
N HIS A 88 1.63 19.83 -8.32
CA HIS A 88 0.34 20.50 -8.32
C HIS A 88 -0.75 19.83 -9.16
N THR A 89 -0.68 18.49 -9.30
CA THR A 89 -1.69 17.69 -9.98
C THR A 89 -2.16 16.53 -9.12
N TRP A 90 -3.27 15.89 -9.50
CA TRP A 90 -3.74 14.66 -8.86
C TRP A 90 -2.71 13.52 -8.92
N LEU A 91 -1.89 13.44 -9.96
CA LEU A 91 -0.78 12.50 -10.03
C LEU A 91 0.21 12.69 -8.88
N GLY A 92 0.43 13.93 -8.44
CA GLY A 92 1.22 14.22 -7.24
C GLY A 92 0.64 13.60 -5.98
N CYS A 93 -0.70 13.62 -5.81
CA CYS A 93 -1.35 12.93 -4.70
C CYS A 93 -1.08 11.42 -4.75
N VAL A 94 -1.20 10.80 -5.94
CA VAL A 94 -0.97 9.37 -6.15
C VAL A 94 0.48 8.99 -5.86
N VAL A 95 1.44 9.75 -6.38
CA VAL A 95 2.88 9.49 -6.16
C VAL A 95 3.23 9.62 -4.69
N ALA A 96 2.79 10.68 -4.02
CA ALA A 96 3.03 10.89 -2.58
C ALA A 96 2.45 9.74 -1.75
N ALA A 97 1.17 9.42 -1.95
CA ALA A 97 0.49 8.36 -1.23
C ALA A 97 1.14 6.98 -1.49
N THR A 98 1.58 6.70 -2.73
CA THR A 98 2.26 5.46 -3.10
C THR A 98 3.58 5.31 -2.34
N ILE A 99 4.44 6.33 -2.34
CA ILE A 99 5.75 6.29 -1.68
C ILE A 99 5.61 6.09 -0.17
N ILE A 100 4.62 6.73 0.45
CA ILE A 100 4.39 6.60 1.89
C ILE A 100 3.73 5.26 2.28
N ALA A 101 2.92 4.67 1.39
CA ALA A 101 2.29 3.38 1.62
C ALA A 101 3.19 2.18 1.27
N LEU A 102 4.13 2.37 0.35
CA LEU A 102 5.02 1.33 -0.19
C LEU A 102 5.77 0.52 0.89
N PRO A 103 6.37 1.11 1.93
CA PRO A 103 7.07 0.35 2.97
C PRO A 103 6.19 -0.70 3.66
N LEU A 104 4.92 -0.38 3.91
CA LEU A 104 3.98 -1.29 4.56
C LEU A 104 3.67 -2.50 3.68
N MET A 105 3.43 -2.26 2.40
CA MET A 105 3.22 -3.34 1.43
C MET A 105 4.45 -4.22 1.28
N TYR A 106 5.62 -3.60 1.07
CA TYR A 106 6.91 -4.28 0.91
C TYR A 106 7.22 -5.19 2.10
N ARG A 107 7.17 -4.66 3.33
CA ARG A 107 7.49 -5.41 4.55
C ARG A 107 6.57 -6.60 4.77
N ASN A 108 5.27 -6.42 4.53
CA ASN A 108 4.30 -7.52 4.68
C ASN A 108 4.48 -8.59 3.60
N ALA A 109 4.70 -8.20 2.35
CA ALA A 109 4.96 -9.12 1.25
C ALA A 109 6.26 -9.92 1.50
N ARG A 110 7.33 -9.23 1.90
CA ARG A 110 8.61 -9.85 2.21
C ARG A 110 8.49 -10.84 3.38
N ALA A 111 7.89 -10.43 4.49
CA ALA A 111 7.68 -11.33 5.64
C ALA A 111 6.84 -12.54 5.28
N ALA A 112 5.86 -12.40 4.39
CA ALA A 112 5.06 -13.51 3.89
C ALA A 112 5.84 -14.46 3.00
N PHE A 113 6.75 -13.97 2.16
CA PHE A 113 7.64 -14.80 1.35
C PHE A 113 8.70 -15.52 2.20
N GLU A 114 9.25 -14.87 3.21
CA GLU A 114 10.23 -15.48 4.14
C GLU A 114 9.65 -16.61 5.01
N GLN A 115 8.33 -16.64 5.20
CA GLN A 115 7.64 -17.70 5.94
C GLN A 115 7.37 -18.96 5.09
N ILE A 116 7.66 -18.95 3.81
CA ILE A 116 7.50 -20.10 2.94
C ILE A 116 8.65 -21.07 3.19
N ASP A 117 8.32 -22.36 3.45
CA ASP A 117 9.32 -23.39 3.60
C ASP A 117 10.14 -23.55 2.33
N GLU A 118 11.47 -23.37 2.46
CA GLU A 118 12.41 -23.49 1.32
C GLU A 118 12.37 -24.87 0.67
N ASN A 119 12.05 -25.93 1.42
CA ASN A 119 11.93 -27.28 0.89
C ASN A 119 10.87 -27.38 -0.20
N VAL A 120 9.77 -26.60 -0.09
CA VAL A 120 8.73 -26.54 -1.14
C VAL A 120 9.30 -25.94 -2.43
N ILE A 121 10.14 -24.92 -2.30
CA ILE A 121 10.78 -24.24 -3.43
C ILE A 121 11.82 -25.19 -4.07
N TYR A 122 12.65 -25.86 -3.26
CA TYR A 122 13.63 -26.83 -3.77
C TYR A 122 12.98 -28.02 -4.46
N ALA A 123 11.90 -28.57 -3.90
CA ALA A 123 11.15 -29.65 -4.52
C ALA A 123 10.58 -29.23 -5.92
N ALA A 124 10.06 -27.99 -6.01
CA ALA A 124 9.58 -27.47 -7.30
C ALA A 124 10.71 -27.33 -8.33
N ARG A 125 11.89 -26.89 -7.91
CA ARG A 125 13.08 -26.78 -8.76
C ARG A 125 13.58 -28.14 -9.21
N THR A 126 13.59 -29.15 -8.34
CA THR A 126 13.96 -30.53 -8.68
C THR A 126 13.03 -31.12 -9.74
N LEU A 127 11.75 -30.72 -9.76
CA LEU A 127 10.78 -31.10 -10.77
C LEU A 127 10.91 -30.28 -12.07
N GLY A 128 11.94 -29.45 -12.23
CA GLY A 128 12.19 -28.64 -13.43
C GLY A 128 11.21 -27.48 -13.64
N ILE A 129 10.49 -27.06 -12.59
CA ILE A 129 9.57 -25.92 -12.68
C ILE A 129 10.37 -24.64 -12.76
N SER A 130 10.14 -23.80 -13.79
CA SER A 130 10.83 -22.52 -13.97
C SER A 130 10.51 -21.53 -12.82
N GLU A 131 11.48 -20.66 -12.48
CA GLU A 131 11.34 -19.65 -11.39
C GLU A 131 10.09 -18.77 -11.55
N TRP A 132 9.74 -18.39 -12.77
CA TRP A 132 8.50 -17.66 -13.06
C TRP A 132 7.24 -18.44 -12.64
N LYS A 133 7.20 -19.75 -12.93
CA LYS A 133 6.08 -20.61 -12.50
C LYS A 133 6.09 -20.84 -10.98
N VAL A 134 7.27 -20.97 -10.37
CA VAL A 134 7.43 -21.08 -8.92
C VAL A 134 6.87 -19.82 -8.24
N PHE A 135 7.22 -18.63 -8.73
CA PHE A 135 6.69 -17.37 -8.19
C PHE A 135 5.16 -17.32 -8.26
N TRP A 136 4.58 -17.47 -9.45
CA TRP A 136 3.14 -17.27 -9.64
C TRP A 136 2.27 -18.41 -9.09
N LYS A 137 2.74 -19.68 -9.17
CA LYS A 137 1.94 -20.85 -8.77
C LYS A 137 2.20 -21.34 -7.35
N ILE A 138 3.30 -20.98 -6.75
CA ILE A 138 3.70 -21.46 -5.42
C ILE A 138 3.88 -20.31 -4.43
N ARG A 139 4.85 -19.43 -4.66
CA ARG A 139 5.18 -18.34 -3.72
C ARG A 139 4.01 -17.38 -3.49
N LEU A 140 3.48 -16.81 -4.55
CA LEU A 140 2.42 -15.81 -4.45
C LEU A 140 1.14 -16.36 -3.80
N PRO A 141 0.64 -17.55 -4.17
CA PRO A 141 -0.52 -18.15 -3.50
C PRO A 141 -0.27 -18.51 -2.04
N MET A 142 0.93 -18.97 -1.68
CA MET A 142 1.28 -19.29 -0.28
C MET A 142 1.41 -18.03 0.57
N ALA A 143 1.94 -16.94 0.02
CA ALA A 143 2.08 -15.65 0.67
C ALA A 143 0.76 -14.84 0.74
N LYS A 144 -0.31 -15.30 0.09
CA LYS A 144 -1.58 -14.57 -0.04
C LYS A 144 -2.09 -13.92 1.26
N PRO A 145 -2.08 -14.58 2.45
CA PRO A 145 -2.58 -13.95 3.68
C PRO A 145 -1.77 -12.71 4.09
N GLY A 146 -0.44 -12.76 3.98
CA GLY A 146 0.42 -11.63 4.32
C GLY A 146 0.36 -10.51 3.28
N ILE A 147 0.23 -10.87 2.00
CA ILE A 147 0.03 -9.90 0.91
C ILE A 147 -1.27 -9.12 1.10
N ILE A 148 -2.37 -9.79 1.45
CA ILE A 148 -3.64 -9.12 1.72
C ILE A 148 -3.52 -8.19 2.93
N SER A 149 -2.84 -8.62 4.00
CA SER A 149 -2.54 -7.76 5.14
C SER A 149 -1.75 -6.52 4.71
N GLY A 150 -0.74 -6.69 3.85
CA GLY A 150 0.05 -5.59 3.29
C GLY A 150 -0.78 -4.59 2.50
N VAL A 151 -1.68 -5.06 1.63
CA VAL A 151 -2.60 -4.21 0.87
C VAL A 151 -3.51 -3.42 1.79
N THR A 152 -4.06 -4.07 2.83
CA THR A 152 -4.93 -3.42 3.82
C THR A 152 -4.23 -2.26 4.49
N LEU A 153 -3.01 -2.50 4.99
CA LEU A 153 -2.22 -1.48 5.69
C LEU A 153 -1.76 -0.37 4.74
N ALA A 154 -1.36 -0.71 3.52
CA ALA A 154 -0.96 0.27 2.51
C ALA A 154 -2.14 1.17 2.12
N PHE A 155 -3.33 0.61 1.92
CA PHE A 155 -4.54 1.38 1.62
C PHE A 155 -4.94 2.30 2.78
N ALA A 156 -4.97 1.80 4.01
CA ALA A 156 -5.27 2.60 5.18
C ALA A 156 -4.28 3.77 5.34
N ARG A 157 -3.00 3.52 5.07
CA ARG A 157 -1.95 4.55 5.10
C ARG A 157 -2.09 5.59 3.98
N ALA A 158 -2.48 5.14 2.77
CA ALA A 158 -2.66 6.00 1.61
C ALA A 158 -3.85 6.95 1.76
N ILE A 159 -4.99 6.48 2.32
CA ILE A 159 -6.17 7.33 2.55
C ILE A 159 -5.89 8.45 3.54
N GLY A 160 -5.14 8.17 4.61
CA GLY A 160 -4.81 9.15 5.66
C GLY A 160 -3.59 10.02 5.33
N GLU A 161 -3.07 10.00 4.08
CA GLU A 161 -1.89 10.79 3.74
C GLU A 161 -2.24 12.28 3.59
N TYR A 162 -1.45 13.11 4.27
CA TYR A 162 -1.59 14.57 4.25
C TYR A 162 -0.27 15.28 3.93
N GLY A 163 0.79 14.97 4.68
CA GLY A 163 2.02 15.77 4.68
C GLY A 163 2.77 15.76 3.36
N ALA A 164 2.99 14.56 2.78
CA ALA A 164 3.67 14.44 1.51
C ALA A 164 2.79 14.94 0.35
N THR A 165 1.49 14.68 0.40
CA THR A 165 0.53 15.14 -0.60
C THR A 165 0.44 16.66 -0.61
N SER A 166 0.37 17.30 0.56
CA SER A 166 0.33 18.76 0.68
C SER A 166 1.57 19.44 0.08
N MET A 167 2.75 18.83 0.26
CA MET A 167 4.01 19.36 -0.28
C MET A 167 4.13 19.16 -1.79
N LEU A 168 3.73 17.99 -2.32
CA LEU A 168 3.94 17.66 -3.75
C LEU A 168 2.80 18.16 -4.64
N ALA A 169 1.55 17.92 -4.21
CA ALA A 169 0.37 18.23 -5.03
C ALA A 169 -0.30 19.57 -4.65
N GLY A 170 0.05 20.13 -3.50
CA GLY A 170 -0.63 21.29 -2.96
C GLY A 170 -2.07 20.97 -2.53
N ASN A 171 -2.83 22.03 -2.18
CA ASN A 171 -4.24 21.92 -1.80
C ASN A 171 -5.09 22.75 -2.77
N ILE A 172 -5.46 22.17 -3.91
CA ILE A 172 -6.25 22.81 -4.95
C ILE A 172 -7.67 22.25 -4.91
N ALA A 173 -8.65 23.10 -4.58
CA ALA A 173 -10.06 22.71 -4.51
C ALA A 173 -10.52 22.00 -5.79
N GLY A 174 -11.23 20.87 -5.64
CA GLY A 174 -11.73 20.08 -6.76
C GLY A 174 -10.68 19.31 -7.57
N LYS A 175 -9.36 19.49 -7.30
CA LYS A 175 -8.28 18.82 -8.06
C LYS A 175 -7.37 17.95 -7.19
N THR A 176 -6.82 18.48 -6.10
CA THR A 176 -5.85 17.80 -5.26
C THR A 176 -6.25 17.77 -3.78
N SER A 177 -7.27 18.52 -3.39
CA SER A 177 -7.75 18.59 -2.00
C SER A 177 -8.32 17.25 -1.57
N THR A 178 -7.57 16.50 -0.77
CA THR A 178 -8.05 15.27 -0.11
C THR A 178 -8.83 15.63 1.17
N ILE A 179 -9.55 14.65 1.76
CA ILE A 179 -10.29 14.86 3.02
C ILE A 179 -9.33 15.38 4.11
N SER A 180 -8.12 14.80 4.22
CA SER A 180 -7.13 15.23 5.23
C SER A 180 -6.69 16.67 5.02
N GLN A 181 -6.54 17.12 3.77
CA GLN A 181 -6.23 18.51 3.43
C GLN A 181 -7.42 19.44 3.69
N GLN A 182 -8.63 18.99 3.37
CA GLN A 182 -9.86 19.73 3.63
C GLN A 182 -10.05 19.98 5.13
N ILE A 183 -9.86 18.94 5.95
CA ILE A 183 -9.92 19.07 7.42
C ILE A 183 -8.93 20.14 7.91
N ALA A 184 -7.68 20.08 7.45
CA ALA A 184 -6.67 21.06 7.86
C ALA A 184 -7.04 22.50 7.43
N MET A 185 -7.60 22.67 6.24
CA MET A 185 -8.00 23.97 5.71
C MET A 185 -9.17 24.56 6.48
N VAL A 186 -10.23 23.77 6.75
CA VAL A 186 -11.42 24.29 7.45
C VAL A 186 -11.14 24.56 8.93
N ILE A 187 -10.20 23.82 9.56
CA ILE A 187 -9.72 24.15 10.92
C ILE A 187 -8.99 25.51 10.92
N GLN A 188 -8.16 25.77 9.93
CA GLN A 188 -7.44 27.05 9.82
C GLN A 188 -8.39 28.23 9.59
N SER A 189 -9.53 28.01 8.95
CA SER A 189 -10.59 29.05 8.80
C SER A 189 -11.53 29.16 10.00
N GLY A 190 -11.37 28.33 11.04
CA GLY A 190 -12.21 28.33 12.23
C GLY A 190 -13.54 27.57 12.11
N ASP A 191 -13.77 26.88 11.01
CA ASP A 191 -14.99 26.08 10.79
C ASP A 191 -14.84 24.65 11.35
N TYR A 192 -14.95 24.55 12.66
CA TYR A 192 -14.84 23.26 13.37
C TYR A 192 -16.03 22.33 13.10
N ALA A 193 -17.19 22.85 12.72
CA ALA A 193 -18.36 22.01 12.40
C ALA A 193 -18.12 21.21 11.14
N THR A 194 -17.67 21.86 10.07
CA THR A 194 -17.29 21.19 8.80
C THR A 194 -16.10 20.26 9.00
N ALA A 195 -15.11 20.63 9.81
CA ALA A 195 -14.01 19.75 10.17
C ALA A 195 -14.49 18.46 10.83
N GLY A 196 -15.39 18.58 11.82
CA GLY A 196 -16.01 17.44 12.51
C GLY A 196 -16.76 16.52 11.58
N PHE A 197 -17.52 17.06 10.65
CA PHE A 197 -18.19 16.27 9.61
C PHE A 197 -17.20 15.43 8.79
N TRP A 198 -16.13 16.04 8.27
CA TRP A 198 -15.12 15.34 7.49
C TRP A 198 -14.34 14.30 8.31
N CYS A 199 -14.11 14.57 9.61
CA CYS A 199 -13.51 13.58 10.51
C CYS A 199 -14.39 12.33 10.66
N ILE A 200 -15.70 12.49 10.83
CA ILE A 200 -16.63 11.37 10.92
C ILE A 200 -16.65 10.59 9.60
N VAL A 201 -16.67 11.28 8.46
CA VAL A 201 -16.66 10.66 7.13
C VAL A 201 -15.41 9.80 6.93
N ILE A 202 -14.21 10.32 7.22
CA ILE A 202 -12.97 9.56 7.01
C ILE A 202 -12.87 8.37 7.98
N ILE A 203 -13.33 8.51 9.23
CA ILE A 203 -13.38 7.41 10.20
C ILE A 203 -14.32 6.31 9.72
N ALA A 204 -15.53 6.66 9.27
CA ALA A 204 -16.52 5.69 8.78
C ALA A 204 -16.01 4.92 7.56
N ILE A 205 -15.39 5.61 6.60
CA ILE A 205 -14.83 4.99 5.40
C ILE A 205 -13.65 4.08 5.77
N SER A 206 -12.72 4.57 6.58
CA SER A 206 -11.56 3.77 7.00
C SER A 206 -11.99 2.51 7.74
N PHE A 207 -12.95 2.63 8.65
CA PHE A 207 -13.50 1.50 9.39
C PHE A 207 -14.20 0.49 8.46
N ALA A 208 -15.07 0.97 7.56
CA ALA A 208 -15.76 0.12 6.59
C ALA A 208 -14.78 -0.64 5.68
N CYS A 209 -13.73 0.04 5.20
CA CYS A 209 -12.69 -0.59 4.39
C CYS A 209 -11.92 -1.65 5.17
N LEU A 210 -11.49 -1.35 6.41
CA LEU A 210 -10.77 -2.30 7.26
C LEU A 210 -11.61 -3.54 7.58
N VAL A 211 -12.88 -3.35 7.93
CA VAL A 211 -13.81 -4.46 8.19
C VAL A 211 -14.00 -5.30 6.93
N SER A 212 -14.23 -4.68 5.77
CA SER A 212 -14.43 -5.38 4.50
C SER A 212 -13.23 -6.25 4.14
N ILE A 213 -12.02 -5.71 4.24
CA ILE A 213 -10.79 -6.44 3.94
C ILE A 213 -10.59 -7.59 4.96
N ASN A 214 -10.81 -7.34 6.26
CA ASN A 214 -10.70 -8.37 7.29
C ASN A 214 -11.72 -9.51 7.11
N MET A 215 -12.94 -9.22 6.68
CA MET A 215 -13.94 -10.24 6.36
C MET A 215 -13.53 -11.11 5.18
N ILE A 216 -12.96 -10.50 4.12
CA ILE A 216 -12.43 -11.23 2.96
C ILE A 216 -11.28 -12.14 3.37
N CYS A 217 -10.37 -11.65 4.23
CA CYS A 217 -9.23 -12.40 4.74
C CYS A 217 -9.64 -13.49 5.74
N GLY A 218 -10.61 -13.21 6.60
CA GLY A 218 -11.07 -14.14 7.66
C GLY A 218 -11.67 -15.42 7.09
N LYS A 219 -12.41 -15.34 5.98
CA LYS A 219 -12.93 -16.52 5.27
C LYS A 219 -11.83 -17.49 4.85
N SER A 220 -10.65 -17.02 4.49
CA SER A 220 -9.52 -17.86 4.08
C SER A 220 -8.93 -18.70 5.25
N LYS A 221 -8.94 -18.17 6.48
CA LYS A 221 -8.44 -18.90 7.67
C LYS A 221 -9.41 -19.99 8.17
N GLY A 222 -10.72 -19.76 8.05
CA GLY A 222 -11.74 -20.70 8.49
C GLY A 222 -11.74 -22.03 7.72
N ILE A 223 -11.49 -21.98 6.42
CA ILE A 223 -11.45 -23.17 5.55
C ILE A 223 -10.25 -24.06 5.85
N LYS A 224 -9.08 -23.48 6.16
CA LYS A 224 -7.87 -24.25 6.53
C LYS A 224 -8.02 -24.95 7.89
N ARG A 225 -8.67 -24.32 8.86
CA ARG A 225 -8.89 -24.89 10.20
C ARG A 225 -9.86 -26.07 10.17
N LYS A 226 -10.95 -26.00 9.37
CA LYS A 226 -11.87 -27.12 9.14
C LYS A 226 -11.20 -28.32 8.46
N ARG A 227 -10.34 -28.10 7.46
CA ARG A 227 -9.58 -29.17 6.79
C ARG A 227 -8.61 -29.88 7.74
N LYS A 228 -7.93 -29.14 8.63
CA LYS A 228 -6.98 -29.71 9.58
C LYS A 228 -7.69 -30.56 10.65
N ASN A 229 -8.84 -30.13 11.15
CA ASN A 229 -9.64 -30.90 12.12
C ASN A 229 -10.25 -32.15 11.51
N ASN A 230 -10.75 -32.09 10.29
CA ASN A 230 -11.30 -33.28 9.61
C ASN A 230 -10.20 -34.30 9.25
N GLY A 231 -8.98 -33.86 8.93
CA GLY A 231 -7.82 -34.74 8.69
C GLY A 231 -7.32 -35.40 9.98
N ALA A 232 -7.39 -34.74 11.13
CA ALA A 232 -7.02 -35.30 12.42
C ALA A 232 -8.03 -36.38 12.90
N HIS A 233 -9.33 -36.12 12.74
CA HIS A 233 -10.38 -37.10 13.04
C HIS A 233 -10.34 -38.35 12.16
N SER A 234 -9.95 -38.21 10.89
CA SER A 234 -9.81 -39.34 9.97
C SER A 234 -8.61 -40.23 10.31
N LYS A 235 -7.51 -39.67 10.81
CA LYS A 235 -6.33 -40.45 11.25
C LYS A 235 -6.59 -41.23 12.52
N ASN A 236 -7.34 -40.67 13.48
CA ASN A 236 -7.65 -41.35 14.76
C ASN A 236 -8.62 -42.52 14.60
N LYS A 237 -9.46 -42.54 13.55
CA LYS A 237 -10.34 -43.67 13.24
C LYS A 237 -9.63 -44.86 12.58
N LYS A 238 -8.44 -44.67 12.02
CA LYS A 238 -7.66 -45.76 11.37
C LYS A 238 -6.67 -46.47 12.30
N THR A 239 -6.46 -45.93 13.51
CA THR A 239 -5.55 -46.56 14.51
C THR A 239 -6.25 -47.33 15.59
N VAL A 240 -7.58 -47.43 15.60
CA VAL A 240 -8.41 -48.14 16.61
C VAL A 240 -9.22 -49.29 15.95
N GLY A 241 -8.88 -49.69 14.78
CA GLY A 241 -9.35 -50.90 14.08
C GLY A 241 -8.14 -51.74 13.69
#